data_646e8a099be1add51f61d0e8ccd92fb1
#
_entry.id   646e8a099be1add51f61d0e8ccd92fb1
#
_cell.length_a   1.000
_cell.length_b   1.000
_cell.length_c   1.000
_cell.angle_alpha   90.00
_cell.angle_beta   90.00
_cell.angle_gamma   90.00
#
_symmetry.space_group_name_H-M   'P 1'
#
loop_
_entity.id
_entity.type
_entity.pdbx_description
1 polymer ?
#
loop_
_entity_poly.entity_id
_entity_poly.type
_entity_poly.pdbx_seq_one_letter_code
_entity_poly.pdbx_strand_id
1 'polypeptide(L)'
;VIKTPGLTPFFLALAATMPLQAQAEEERPEGFVEGASLDVLARNFYVNRNQLLPGVRDNREWGQGFIGRFESGFTQGSVGFGLDAYAMLGLKLDGGGGTAGSSILPINSPGKEGYDYGKAPDDFSSAGASIKVRAFDTVLRAGDLFLSNPVIAGGESRMLPQTFRGFSLTNNSIDNLMLEAGQASFTKPYNQSGHRRIDTFYGSLADDRDSRHLNWAGAAWTPLEGLSSNLYASELKDIWNQYYFDLDYTWQLDDLVSLNPGLHYYHTQDTGDALLGHIDNNTYSLHFTVNVGYHAITAVYQRVNGNTPFDYINQGDSVFLDNSQIYSDFNGPNERSWKLKYDYDFAGVGVPGLTTSVSYSKGELDLTKVDPAGTGYGHWYSENGKNARHWERDLDLAYTVQESTLKDLTLRLRWAAHRGSQGYSAVDNDVDEYRVIVEYPVNIF
;
A
#
# COMPACT_ATOMS: atom_id res chain seq x y z
N VAL A 1 -28.93 -25.05 33.54
CA VAL A 1 -28.94 -23.97 32.52
C VAL A 1 -27.52 -23.51 32.38
N ILE A 2 -26.82 -24.04 31.41
CA ILE A 2 -25.41 -23.67 31.08
C ILE A 2 -25.52 -22.45 30.15
N LYS A 3 -25.05 -21.29 30.60
CA LYS A 3 -24.87 -20.11 29.74
C LYS A 3 -23.67 -20.36 28.85
N THR A 4 -23.89 -20.51 27.56
CA THR A 4 -22.86 -20.41 26.53
C THR A 4 -22.37 -18.94 26.47
N PRO A 5 -21.07 -18.69 26.47
CA PRO A 5 -20.56 -17.34 26.19
C PRO A 5 -20.89 -16.97 24.75
N GLY A 6 -21.45 -15.80 24.57
CA GLY A 6 -21.75 -15.25 23.25
C GLY A 6 -20.45 -15.08 22.44
N LEU A 7 -20.39 -15.77 21.33
CA LEU A 7 -19.37 -15.57 20.29
C LEU A 7 -19.64 -14.21 19.62
N THR A 8 -18.80 -13.25 19.90
CA THR A 8 -18.72 -12.02 19.09
C THR A 8 -18.06 -12.42 17.76
N PRO A 9 -18.69 -12.25 16.61
CA PRO A 9 -18.03 -12.53 15.33
C PRO A 9 -16.89 -11.52 15.13
N PHE A 10 -15.66 -12.00 15.20
CA PHE A 10 -14.50 -11.25 14.74
C PHE A 10 -14.53 -11.23 13.21
N PHE A 11 -14.84 -10.07 12.64
CA PHE A 11 -14.74 -9.86 11.21
C PHE A 11 -13.26 -9.85 10.82
N LEU A 12 -12.86 -10.86 10.06
CA LEU A 12 -11.54 -10.90 9.41
C LEU A 12 -11.58 -9.98 8.20
N ALA A 13 -11.36 -8.69 8.41
CA ALA A 13 -10.93 -7.80 7.34
C ALA A 13 -9.46 -8.11 7.05
N LEU A 14 -9.21 -9.16 6.24
CA LEU A 14 -7.86 -9.39 5.75
C LEU A 14 -7.56 -8.38 4.64
N ALA A 15 -6.55 -7.61 4.91
CA ALA A 15 -6.01 -6.49 4.15
C ALA A 15 -5.88 -6.74 2.64
N ALA A 16 -6.85 -6.25 1.92
CA ALA A 16 -6.67 -5.62 0.63
C ALA A 16 -7.70 -4.50 0.55
N THR A 17 -7.47 -3.43 1.15
CA THR A 17 -8.22 -2.26 1.52
C THR A 17 -8.40 -2.26 3.04
N MET A 18 -7.48 -1.64 3.77
CA MET A 18 -7.95 -1.04 5.01
C MET A 18 -9.04 -0.06 4.56
N PRO A 19 -10.33 -0.25 4.93
CA PRO A 19 -11.18 0.90 4.97
C PRO A 19 -10.38 1.90 5.78
N LEU A 20 -10.32 3.14 5.33
CA LEU A 20 -9.99 4.23 6.23
C LEU A 20 -10.97 4.03 7.39
N GLN A 21 -10.57 3.24 8.37
CA GLN A 21 -11.14 3.40 9.66
C GLN A 21 -10.83 4.85 9.97
N ALA A 22 -11.85 5.70 9.89
CA ALA A 22 -11.99 6.67 10.94
C ALA A 22 -11.73 5.81 12.19
N GLN A 23 -10.48 5.74 12.64
CA GLN A 23 -10.21 5.32 13.98
C GLN A 23 -11.12 6.24 14.76
N ALA A 24 -12.23 5.67 15.25
CA ALA A 24 -12.93 6.29 16.33
C ALA A 24 -11.79 6.64 17.26
N GLU A 25 -11.48 7.93 17.34
CA GLU A 25 -10.40 8.45 18.17
C GLU A 25 -10.79 7.90 19.53
N GLU A 26 -10.14 6.81 19.98
CA GLU A 26 -10.32 6.29 21.34
C GLU A 26 -10.27 7.55 22.18
N GLU A 27 -11.25 7.78 23.06
CA GLU A 27 -11.35 8.98 23.85
C GLU A 27 -10.04 9.15 24.62
N ARG A 28 -9.03 9.68 23.95
CA ARG A 28 -7.74 9.98 24.57
C ARG A 28 -8.00 11.09 25.58
N PRO A 29 -7.36 11.03 26.75
CA PRO A 29 -7.49 12.10 27.75
C PRO A 29 -7.25 13.45 27.09
N GLU A 30 -8.08 14.45 27.42
CA GLU A 30 -7.86 15.82 26.94
C GLU A 30 -6.57 16.39 27.53
N GLY A 31 -5.69 16.93 26.67
CA GLY A 31 -4.44 17.57 27.07
C GLY A 31 -3.29 17.23 26.16
N PHE A 32 -2.34 18.13 26.07
CA PHE A 32 -1.16 17.94 25.20
C PHE A 32 -0.28 16.75 25.63
N VAL A 33 -0.08 16.57 26.93
CA VAL A 33 0.73 15.50 27.52
C VAL A 33 -0.13 14.28 27.85
N GLU A 34 -1.31 14.52 28.43
CA GLU A 34 -2.24 13.47 28.88
C GLU A 34 -2.77 12.63 27.71
N GLY A 35 -2.96 13.26 26.53
CA GLY A 35 -3.37 12.59 25.28
C GLY A 35 -2.18 12.17 24.42
N ALA A 36 -0.95 12.17 24.94
CA ALA A 36 0.21 11.77 24.15
C ALA A 36 0.36 10.24 24.10
N SER A 37 0.90 9.73 23.01
CA SER A 37 1.32 8.34 22.86
C SER A 37 2.71 8.22 22.24
N LEU A 38 3.41 7.15 22.57
CA LEU A 38 4.66 6.75 21.93
C LEU A 38 4.61 5.26 21.63
N ASP A 39 4.56 4.94 20.36
CA ASP A 39 4.56 3.59 19.85
C ASP A 39 5.86 3.27 19.14
N VAL A 40 6.38 2.07 19.33
CA VAL A 40 7.57 1.56 18.65
C VAL A 40 7.23 0.23 17.99
N LEU A 41 7.39 0.15 16.67
CA LEU A 41 7.29 -1.11 15.93
C LEU A 41 8.69 -1.61 15.60
N ALA A 42 9.04 -2.81 16.09
CA ALA A 42 10.20 -3.56 15.64
C ALA A 42 9.77 -4.50 14.51
N ARG A 43 10.37 -4.35 13.31
CA ARG A 43 10.06 -5.15 12.12
C ARG A 43 11.33 -5.80 11.59
N ASN A 44 11.41 -7.11 11.69
CA ASN A 44 12.42 -7.92 11.03
C ASN A 44 11.88 -8.33 9.66
N PHE A 45 12.63 -8.09 8.59
CA PHE A 45 12.18 -8.34 7.24
C PHE A 45 13.25 -9.07 6.42
N TYR A 46 12.95 -10.28 6.01
CA TYR A 46 13.75 -11.05 5.06
C TYR A 46 12.98 -11.18 3.75
N VAL A 47 13.66 -10.98 2.62
CA VAL A 47 13.14 -11.23 1.28
C VAL A 47 14.18 -11.96 0.46
N ASN A 48 13.73 -12.96 -0.29
CA ASN A 48 14.51 -13.64 -1.33
C ASN A 48 13.67 -13.72 -2.59
N ARG A 49 14.12 -13.04 -3.64
CA ARG A 49 13.50 -13.00 -4.96
C ARG A 49 14.41 -13.69 -5.95
N ASN A 50 14.05 -14.92 -6.34
CA ASN A 50 14.75 -15.70 -7.34
C ASN A 50 14.24 -15.28 -8.72
N GLN A 51 15.12 -14.69 -9.53
CA GLN A 51 14.85 -14.33 -10.92
C GLN A 51 15.06 -15.54 -11.80
N LEU A 52 14.06 -15.96 -12.57
CA LEU A 52 14.11 -17.20 -13.33
C LEU A 52 14.56 -17.01 -14.78
N LEU A 53 14.65 -15.77 -15.26
CA LEU A 53 15.18 -15.47 -16.58
C LEU A 53 16.72 -15.52 -16.58
N PRO A 54 17.34 -16.14 -17.61
CA PRO A 54 18.78 -16.24 -17.72
C PRO A 54 19.47 -14.85 -17.72
N GLY A 55 20.49 -14.68 -16.88
CA GLY A 55 21.27 -13.47 -16.79
C GLY A 55 20.69 -12.37 -15.90
N VAL A 56 19.51 -12.57 -15.36
CA VAL A 56 18.94 -11.68 -14.34
C VAL A 56 19.38 -12.16 -12.97
N ARG A 57 19.81 -11.20 -12.14
CA ARG A 57 20.37 -11.50 -10.82
C ARG A 57 19.28 -11.59 -9.75
N ASP A 58 19.41 -12.57 -8.86
CA ASP A 58 18.57 -12.70 -7.68
C ASP A 58 18.73 -11.52 -6.71
N ASN A 59 17.65 -11.19 -5.99
CA ASN A 59 17.67 -10.22 -4.92
C ASN A 59 17.43 -10.94 -3.59
N ARG A 60 18.32 -10.73 -2.63
CA ARG A 60 18.19 -11.28 -1.29
C ARG A 60 18.66 -10.24 -0.28
N GLU A 61 17.77 -9.84 0.61
CA GLU A 61 18.03 -8.85 1.64
C GLU A 61 17.39 -9.27 2.95
N TRP A 62 18.06 -8.95 4.04
CA TRP A 62 17.57 -9.15 5.40
C TRP A 62 17.91 -7.93 6.24
N GLY A 63 16.89 -7.34 6.86
CA GLY A 63 17.03 -6.14 7.66
C GLY A 63 16.18 -6.15 8.92
N GLN A 64 16.57 -5.29 9.87
CA GLN A 64 15.83 -4.99 11.08
C GLN A 64 15.43 -3.53 11.05
N GLY A 65 14.13 -3.24 11.06
CA GLY A 65 13.57 -1.91 11.20
C GLY A 65 13.11 -1.62 12.61
N PHE A 66 13.26 -0.36 13.03
CA PHE A 66 12.61 0.21 14.20
C PHE A 66 11.91 1.49 13.78
N ILE A 67 10.62 1.60 14.12
CA ILE A 67 9.77 2.71 13.74
C ILE A 67 9.13 3.25 15.02
N GLY A 68 9.62 4.39 15.50
CA GLY A 68 9.05 5.11 16.63
C GLY A 68 8.10 6.20 16.12
N ARG A 69 6.89 6.25 16.66
CA ARG A 69 5.88 7.27 16.38
C ARG A 69 5.44 7.90 17.69
N PHE A 70 5.60 9.20 17.80
CA PHE A 70 5.11 10.01 18.90
C PHE A 70 3.97 10.90 18.39
N GLU A 71 2.85 10.89 19.10
CA GLU A 71 1.74 11.79 18.88
C GLU A 71 1.41 12.50 20.20
N SER A 72 1.43 13.83 20.21
CA SER A 72 0.90 14.55 21.37
C SER A 72 -0.63 14.57 21.35
N GLY A 73 -1.28 14.82 22.48
CA GLY A 73 -2.64 15.31 22.47
C GLY A 73 -2.71 16.77 21.97
N PHE A 74 -3.86 17.41 22.14
CA PHE A 74 -4.03 18.84 21.83
C PHE A 74 -4.03 19.67 23.11
N THR A 75 -3.52 20.89 23.03
CA THR A 75 -3.70 21.88 24.09
C THR A 75 -5.20 22.16 24.30
N GLN A 76 -5.58 22.49 25.52
CA GLN A 76 -6.97 22.85 25.87
C GLN A 76 -7.40 24.16 25.20
N GLY A 77 -8.69 24.32 24.93
CA GLY A 77 -9.30 25.49 24.35
C GLY A 77 -10.06 25.23 23.06
N SER A 78 -10.74 26.24 22.52
CA SER A 78 -11.48 26.15 21.25
C SER A 78 -10.57 25.94 20.03
N VAL A 79 -9.28 26.24 20.15
CA VAL A 79 -8.24 25.92 19.21
C VAL A 79 -7.16 25.15 19.97
N GLY A 80 -6.94 23.91 19.58
CA GLY A 80 -5.92 23.03 20.16
C GLY A 80 -4.70 22.93 19.26
N PHE A 81 -3.52 22.89 19.86
CA PHE A 81 -2.23 22.70 19.18
C PHE A 81 -1.61 21.40 19.61
N GLY A 82 -0.99 20.69 18.68
CA GLY A 82 -0.28 19.44 18.93
C GLY A 82 0.94 19.28 18.02
N LEU A 83 1.69 18.23 18.28
CA LEU A 83 2.92 17.85 17.57
C LEU A 83 2.93 16.34 17.38
N ASP A 84 3.24 15.90 16.17
CA ASP A 84 3.54 14.51 15.88
C ASP A 84 4.99 14.40 15.43
N ALA A 85 5.68 13.32 15.77
CA ALA A 85 7.06 13.09 15.36
C ALA A 85 7.31 11.59 15.13
N TYR A 86 8.26 11.28 14.27
CA TYR A 86 8.73 9.92 14.09
C TYR A 86 10.25 9.83 14.02
N ALA A 87 10.78 8.66 14.36
CA ALA A 87 12.14 8.27 14.09
C ALA A 87 12.18 6.83 13.58
N MET A 88 12.96 6.58 12.55
CA MET A 88 13.09 5.28 11.92
C MET A 88 14.55 4.91 11.78
N LEU A 89 14.87 3.64 12.04
CA LEU A 89 16.20 3.06 11.88
C LEU A 89 16.07 1.73 11.15
N GLY A 90 16.78 1.57 10.04
CA GLY A 90 16.96 0.32 9.34
C GLY A 90 18.38 -0.18 9.50
N LEU A 91 18.56 -1.42 9.93
CA LEU A 91 19.83 -2.11 10.08
C LEU A 91 19.91 -3.26 9.08
N LYS A 92 20.97 -3.34 8.31
CA LYS A 92 21.24 -4.48 7.44
C LYS A 92 21.73 -5.66 8.28
N LEU A 93 21.07 -6.81 8.16
CA LEU A 93 21.50 -8.08 8.74
C LEU A 93 22.21 -8.95 7.68
N ASP A 94 21.71 -9.00 6.44
CA ASP A 94 22.35 -9.59 5.27
C ASP A 94 21.88 -8.84 4.00
N GLY A 95 22.67 -8.83 2.97
CA GLY A 95 22.44 -8.10 1.72
C GLY A 95 23.77 -7.71 1.08
N GLY A 96 24.78 -8.56 1.34
CA GLY A 96 26.13 -8.39 0.82
C GLY A 96 26.20 -8.51 -0.69
N GLY A 97 27.28 -7.97 -1.24
CA GLY A 97 27.71 -7.88 -2.61
C GLY A 97 26.85 -8.48 -3.71
N GLY A 98 26.02 -7.67 -4.35
CA GLY A 98 25.33 -8.09 -5.55
C GLY A 98 23.90 -8.61 -5.35
N THR A 99 23.31 -8.63 -4.15
CA THR A 99 21.96 -9.15 -3.91
C THR A 99 20.93 -8.09 -3.52
N ALA A 100 21.32 -6.83 -3.31
CA ALA A 100 20.39 -5.74 -3.04
C ALA A 100 19.50 -5.42 -4.24
N GLY A 101 18.31 -4.85 -4.00
CA GLY A 101 17.36 -4.45 -5.03
C GLY A 101 15.94 -4.99 -4.83
N SER A 102 15.66 -5.62 -3.67
CA SER A 102 14.28 -5.96 -3.29
C SER A 102 13.53 -4.79 -2.66
N SER A 103 14.21 -3.65 -2.52
CA SER A 103 13.66 -2.40 -1.99
C SER A 103 13.40 -2.37 -0.48
N ILE A 104 13.96 -3.30 0.31
CA ILE A 104 13.91 -3.18 1.78
C ILE A 104 15.12 -2.40 2.34
N LEU A 105 16.25 -2.43 1.64
CA LEU A 105 17.45 -1.67 1.98
C LEU A 105 17.79 -0.66 0.87
N PRO A 106 18.50 0.43 1.18
CA PRO A 106 19.05 1.33 0.15
C PRO A 106 20.08 0.63 -0.73
N ILE A 107 20.32 1.18 -1.93
CA ILE A 107 21.41 0.75 -2.80
C ILE A 107 22.43 1.89 -2.90
N ASN A 108 23.67 1.66 -2.43
CA ASN A 108 24.72 2.68 -2.38
C ASN A 108 25.24 3.16 -3.73
N SER A 109 25.07 2.41 -4.79
CA SER A 109 25.65 2.74 -6.07
C SER A 109 24.82 2.17 -7.22
N PRO A 110 23.62 2.74 -7.48
CA PRO A 110 22.85 2.36 -8.65
C PRO A 110 23.69 2.60 -9.92
N GLY A 111 23.77 1.61 -10.81
CA GLY A 111 24.43 1.71 -12.11
C GLY A 111 25.95 1.45 -12.13
N LYS A 112 26.61 1.10 -11.01
CA LYS A 112 27.98 0.59 -11.03
C LYS A 112 28.03 -0.90 -11.23
N GLU A 113 28.84 -1.36 -12.17
CA GLU A 113 29.13 -2.78 -12.37
C GLU A 113 30.19 -3.28 -11.37
N GLY A 114 30.21 -4.58 -11.11
CA GLY A 114 31.19 -5.22 -10.27
C GLY A 114 30.76 -5.49 -8.83
N TYR A 115 31.73 -5.75 -7.96
CA TYR A 115 31.50 -6.19 -6.57
C TYR A 115 30.69 -5.20 -5.71
N ASP A 116 30.78 -3.89 -6.01
CA ASP A 116 30.05 -2.86 -5.25
C ASP A 116 28.63 -2.61 -5.78
N TYR A 117 28.28 -3.19 -6.92
CA TYR A 117 26.93 -3.10 -7.46
C TYR A 117 25.94 -3.83 -6.56
N GLY A 118 24.87 -3.14 -6.19
CA GLY A 118 23.83 -3.73 -5.34
C GLY A 118 24.25 -3.95 -3.87
N LYS A 119 25.30 -3.30 -3.37
CA LYS A 119 25.56 -3.26 -1.94
C LYS A 119 24.62 -2.28 -1.24
N ALA A 120 24.03 -2.75 -0.15
CA ALA A 120 23.30 -1.90 0.79
C ALA A 120 24.28 -1.33 1.86
N PRO A 121 24.05 -0.11 2.37
CA PRO A 121 24.73 0.39 3.58
C PRO A 121 24.39 -0.49 4.79
N ASP A 122 25.20 -0.42 5.84
CA ASP A 122 24.99 -1.20 7.05
C ASP A 122 23.80 -0.71 7.87
N ASP A 123 23.50 0.59 7.77
CA ASP A 123 22.34 1.23 8.36
C ASP A 123 21.83 2.41 7.52
N PHE A 124 20.59 2.80 7.78
CA PHE A 124 19.99 4.03 7.29
C PHE A 124 18.91 4.47 8.26
N SER A 125 18.68 5.78 8.36
CA SER A 125 17.72 6.32 9.32
C SER A 125 17.00 7.54 8.75
N SER A 126 15.86 7.85 9.33
CA SER A 126 15.13 9.09 9.05
C SER A 126 14.36 9.53 10.29
N ALA A 127 14.11 10.83 10.37
CA ALA A 127 13.25 11.42 11.38
C ALA A 127 12.45 12.55 10.75
N GLY A 128 11.27 12.80 11.27
CA GLY A 128 10.40 13.87 10.82
C GLY A 128 9.42 14.29 11.91
N ALA A 129 8.77 15.42 11.69
CA ALA A 129 7.75 15.93 12.58
C ALA A 129 6.70 16.72 11.81
N SER A 130 5.52 16.83 12.37
CA SER A 130 4.45 17.71 11.92
C SER A 130 3.79 18.42 13.10
N ILE A 131 3.42 19.66 12.88
CA ILE A 131 2.53 20.39 13.78
C ILE A 131 1.09 20.05 13.42
N LYS A 132 0.21 20.04 14.41
CA LYS A 132 -1.22 19.88 14.21
C LYS A 132 -2.03 20.94 14.96
N VAL A 133 -3.08 21.43 14.31
CA VAL A 133 -3.99 22.41 14.86
C VAL A 133 -5.41 21.89 14.71
N ARG A 134 -6.14 21.81 15.82
CA ARG A 134 -7.56 21.43 15.84
C ARG A 134 -8.41 22.65 16.14
N ALA A 135 -9.45 22.86 15.36
CA ALA A 135 -10.52 23.82 15.65
C ALA A 135 -11.85 23.16 15.29
N PHE A 136 -12.72 23.02 16.28
CA PHE A 136 -13.94 22.20 16.15
C PHE A 136 -13.58 20.79 15.69
N ASP A 137 -14.28 20.24 14.68
CA ASP A 137 -14.06 18.92 14.10
C ASP A 137 -13.07 18.93 12.92
N THR A 138 -12.25 19.97 12.83
CA THR A 138 -11.28 20.17 11.75
C THR A 138 -9.86 20.12 12.31
N VAL A 139 -9.01 19.28 11.69
CA VAL A 139 -7.58 19.14 12.02
C VAL A 139 -6.74 19.49 10.80
N LEU A 140 -5.87 20.48 10.94
CA LEU A 140 -4.78 20.77 10.01
C LEU A 140 -3.50 20.15 10.53
N ARG A 141 -2.78 19.41 9.68
CA ARG A 141 -1.43 18.93 9.94
C ARG A 141 -0.46 19.49 8.90
N ALA A 142 0.74 19.86 9.31
CA ALA A 142 1.77 20.37 8.40
C ALA A 142 3.16 19.91 8.82
N GLY A 143 3.92 19.35 7.91
CA GLY A 143 5.25 18.78 8.14
C GLY A 143 5.44 17.47 7.42
N ASP A 144 6.07 16.49 8.08
CA ASP A 144 6.24 15.14 7.57
C ASP A 144 5.05 14.26 8.02
N LEU A 145 4.32 13.71 7.06
CA LEU A 145 3.00 13.09 7.24
C LEU A 145 3.02 11.62 6.81
N PHE A 146 2.29 10.77 7.53
CA PHE A 146 1.83 9.47 7.03
C PHE A 146 0.47 9.69 6.37
N LEU A 147 0.40 9.48 5.07
CA LEU A 147 -0.82 9.66 4.28
C LEU A 147 -1.29 8.31 3.76
N SER A 148 -2.59 8.08 3.79
CA SER A 148 -3.21 6.84 3.31
C SER A 148 -4.61 7.12 2.79
N ASN A 149 -4.70 7.46 1.50
CA ASN A 149 -5.97 7.58 0.77
C ASN A 149 -5.79 7.09 -0.66
N PRO A 150 -6.85 6.90 -1.44
CA PRO A 150 -6.76 6.26 -2.76
C PRO A 150 -5.85 6.94 -3.78
N VAL A 151 -5.56 8.22 -3.62
CA VAL A 151 -4.75 8.99 -4.58
C VAL A 151 -3.37 9.37 -4.04
N ILE A 152 -3.14 9.21 -2.74
CA ILE A 152 -1.81 9.32 -2.11
C ILE A 152 -1.77 8.45 -0.86
N ALA A 153 -1.00 7.37 -0.91
CA ALA A 153 -0.76 6.50 0.23
C ALA A 153 0.72 6.17 0.32
N GLY A 154 1.28 6.25 1.51
CA GLY A 154 2.65 5.86 1.77
C GLY A 154 2.79 4.35 1.78
N GLY A 155 3.82 3.82 1.12
CA GLY A 155 4.11 2.40 1.12
C GLY A 155 4.49 1.89 2.51
N GLU A 156 3.78 0.88 2.98
CA GLU A 156 4.07 0.14 4.22
C GLU A 156 4.43 -1.33 3.98
N SER A 157 4.47 -1.74 2.72
CA SER A 157 4.74 -3.12 2.30
C SER A 157 6.21 -3.55 2.44
N ARG A 158 7.07 -2.69 2.98
CA ARG A 158 8.52 -2.90 3.17
C ARG A 158 8.92 -2.72 4.65
N MET A 159 10.23 -2.76 4.90
CA MET A 159 10.79 -2.73 6.27
C MET A 159 10.48 -1.43 7.03
N LEU A 160 10.60 -0.28 6.38
CA LEU A 160 10.24 1.03 6.93
C LEU A 160 9.12 1.66 6.08
N PRO A 161 8.25 2.49 6.64
CA PRO A 161 7.21 3.17 5.88
C PRO A 161 7.74 4.37 5.08
N GLN A 162 7.01 4.72 4.03
CA GLN A 162 7.16 5.96 3.29
C GLN A 162 6.44 7.10 4.02
N THR A 163 6.96 8.32 3.93
CA THR A 163 6.31 9.55 4.43
C THR A 163 6.31 10.65 3.37
N PHE A 164 5.45 11.64 3.56
CA PHE A 164 5.32 12.79 2.67
C PHE A 164 5.50 14.08 3.44
N ARG A 165 6.11 15.09 2.80
CA ARG A 165 6.21 16.44 3.36
C ARG A 165 5.22 17.36 2.69
N GLY A 166 4.34 17.95 3.50
CA GLY A 166 3.27 18.81 3.03
C GLY A 166 2.33 19.24 4.13
N PHE A 167 1.06 19.39 3.78
CA PHE A 167 -0.01 19.63 4.74
C PHE A 167 -1.26 18.82 4.37
N SER A 168 -2.06 18.48 5.37
CA SER A 168 -3.39 17.86 5.22
C SER A 168 -4.40 18.53 6.13
N LEU A 169 -5.63 18.61 5.66
CA LEU A 169 -6.79 19.11 6.38
C LEU A 169 -7.83 17.98 6.40
N THR A 170 -8.30 17.59 7.59
CA THR A 170 -9.40 16.63 7.75
C THR A 170 -10.54 17.29 8.52
N ASN A 171 -11.78 17.00 8.13
CA ASN A 171 -12.99 17.50 8.81
C ASN A 171 -13.99 16.36 9.01
N ASN A 172 -14.48 16.19 10.25
CA ASN A 172 -15.44 15.17 10.66
C ASN A 172 -16.73 15.80 11.24
N SER A 173 -17.08 17.05 10.86
CA SER A 173 -18.25 17.75 11.40
C SER A 173 -19.59 17.22 10.93
N ILE A 174 -19.60 16.33 9.95
CA ILE A 174 -20.81 15.67 9.42
C ILE A 174 -20.73 14.19 9.80
N ASP A 175 -21.76 13.70 10.48
CA ASP A 175 -21.81 12.31 10.89
C ASP A 175 -21.62 11.35 9.70
N ASN A 176 -20.76 10.35 9.87
CA ASN A 176 -20.44 9.33 8.88
C ASN A 176 -19.80 9.87 7.58
N LEU A 177 -19.32 11.12 7.58
CA LEU A 177 -18.63 11.73 6.44
C LEU A 177 -17.33 12.40 6.90
N MET A 178 -16.20 11.88 6.46
CA MET A 178 -14.90 12.54 6.57
C MET A 178 -14.61 13.29 5.26
N LEU A 179 -14.23 14.55 5.39
CA LEU A 179 -13.68 15.34 4.28
C LEU A 179 -12.18 15.51 4.45
N GLU A 180 -11.43 15.37 3.37
CA GLU A 180 -9.98 15.50 3.38
C GLU A 180 -9.49 16.34 2.21
N ALA A 181 -8.46 17.17 2.44
CA ALA A 181 -7.72 17.88 1.39
C ALA A 181 -6.28 18.10 1.81
N GLY A 182 -5.37 18.26 0.85
CA GLY A 182 -3.98 18.56 1.17
C GLY A 182 -3.08 18.73 -0.04
N GLN A 183 -1.81 18.96 0.27
CA GLN A 183 -0.73 19.03 -0.72
C GLN A 183 0.54 18.39 -0.14
N ALA A 184 1.22 17.58 -0.96
CA ALA A 184 2.55 17.05 -0.68
C ALA A 184 3.53 17.50 -1.77
N SER A 185 4.73 17.95 -1.37
CA SER A 185 5.77 18.43 -2.31
C SER A 185 6.99 17.52 -2.38
N PHE A 186 7.17 16.67 -1.37
CA PHE A 186 8.27 15.71 -1.28
C PHE A 186 7.79 14.40 -0.69
N THR A 187 8.48 13.34 -1.04
CA THR A 187 8.36 12.03 -0.39
C THR A 187 9.69 11.63 0.25
N LYS A 188 9.65 10.93 1.38
CA LYS A 188 10.76 10.18 1.92
C LYS A 188 10.50 8.70 1.62
N PRO A 189 11.19 8.12 0.63
CA PRO A 189 11.03 6.71 0.27
C PRO A 189 11.30 5.76 1.46
N TYR A 190 10.69 4.59 1.45
CA TYR A 190 10.81 3.62 2.55
C TYR A 190 12.24 3.07 2.73
N ASN A 191 13.08 3.09 1.70
CA ASN A 191 14.46 2.61 1.71
C ASN A 191 15.51 3.72 1.54
N GLN A 192 15.21 4.95 1.96
CA GLN A 192 16.13 6.09 1.88
C GLN A 192 16.03 6.94 3.15
N SER A 193 17.10 7.69 3.44
CA SER A 193 17.15 8.63 4.57
C SER A 193 16.63 10.03 4.21
N GLY A 194 16.74 10.43 2.95
CA GLY A 194 16.42 11.78 2.48
C GLY A 194 15.07 11.88 1.78
N HIS A 195 14.57 13.12 1.70
CA HIS A 195 13.42 13.46 0.88
C HIS A 195 13.83 13.65 -0.57
N ARG A 196 12.92 13.31 -1.48
CA ARG A 196 13.02 13.60 -2.91
C ARG A 196 11.69 14.13 -3.44
N ARG A 197 11.66 14.62 -4.67
CA ARG A 197 10.41 14.98 -5.35
C ARG A 197 9.52 13.75 -5.53
N ILE A 198 8.23 13.99 -5.66
CA ILE A 198 7.26 12.94 -5.91
C ILE A 198 7.36 12.52 -7.37
N ASP A 199 7.56 11.25 -7.61
CA ASP A 199 7.58 10.60 -8.91
C ASP A 199 6.57 9.44 -8.97
N THR A 200 6.48 8.79 -10.13
CA THR A 200 5.51 7.73 -10.39
C THR A 200 6.18 6.36 -10.39
N PHE A 201 5.41 5.30 -10.18
CA PHE A 201 5.95 3.95 -10.03
C PHE A 201 6.41 3.36 -11.38
N TYR A 202 5.59 3.52 -12.43
CA TYR A 202 5.84 2.96 -13.76
C TYR A 202 6.36 3.98 -14.77
N GLY A 203 6.16 5.26 -14.54
CA GLY A 203 6.58 6.31 -15.46
C GLY A 203 8.09 6.55 -15.43
N SER A 204 8.70 6.74 -16.60
CA SER A 204 10.10 7.15 -16.71
C SER A 204 10.15 8.62 -17.10
N LEU A 205 10.51 9.48 -16.17
CA LEU A 205 10.74 10.89 -16.42
C LEU A 205 12.12 11.09 -17.04
N ALA A 206 12.20 11.90 -18.10
CA ALA A 206 13.47 12.27 -18.72
C ALA A 206 14.11 13.43 -17.96
N ASP A 207 15.43 13.36 -17.72
CA ASP A 207 16.30 14.47 -17.33
C ASP A 207 15.82 15.31 -16.13
N ASP A 208 15.73 14.74 -14.93
CA ASP A 208 15.45 15.44 -13.66
C ASP A 208 14.15 16.29 -13.64
N ARG A 209 13.20 16.00 -14.53
CA ARG A 209 11.89 16.66 -14.57
C ARG A 209 10.93 15.98 -13.61
N ASP A 210 10.97 16.38 -12.36
CA ASP A 210 10.09 15.88 -11.31
C ASP A 210 8.83 16.74 -11.18
N SER A 211 7.72 16.12 -10.73
CA SER A 211 6.55 16.89 -10.31
C SER A 211 6.88 17.75 -9.10
N ARG A 212 6.35 18.98 -9.10
CA ARG A 212 6.58 19.92 -8.00
C ARG A 212 5.77 19.58 -6.76
N HIS A 213 4.55 19.08 -6.93
CA HIS A 213 3.65 18.72 -5.84
C HIS A 213 2.49 17.87 -6.34
N LEU A 214 1.88 17.18 -5.40
CA LEU A 214 0.59 16.51 -5.54
C LEU A 214 -0.43 17.21 -4.65
N ASN A 215 -1.55 17.64 -5.24
CA ASN A 215 -2.72 18.16 -4.55
C ASN A 215 -3.78 17.06 -4.50
N TRP A 216 -4.56 17.01 -3.42
CA TRP A 216 -5.71 16.11 -3.34
C TRP A 216 -6.87 16.71 -2.56
N ALA A 217 -8.07 16.23 -2.85
CA ALA A 217 -9.25 16.42 -2.04
C ALA A 217 -10.17 15.23 -2.18
N GLY A 218 -10.90 14.90 -1.14
CA GLY A 218 -11.81 13.78 -1.18
C GLY A 218 -12.71 13.67 0.03
N ALA A 219 -13.53 12.63 -0.01
CA ALA A 219 -14.50 12.30 1.01
C ALA A 219 -14.56 10.78 1.21
N ALA A 220 -14.65 10.34 2.46
CA ALA A 220 -14.98 8.98 2.85
C ALA A 220 -16.33 8.99 3.55
N TRP A 221 -17.28 8.18 3.10
CA TRP A 221 -18.66 8.22 3.52
C TRP A 221 -19.20 6.83 3.88
N THR A 222 -19.77 6.72 5.07
CA THR A 222 -20.39 5.49 5.59
C THR A 222 -21.86 5.74 5.96
N PRO A 223 -22.76 5.96 4.95
CA PRO A 223 -24.11 6.48 5.17
C PRO A 223 -25.02 5.56 5.98
N LEU A 224 -24.75 4.26 5.95
CA LEU A 224 -25.50 3.24 6.66
C LEU A 224 -24.57 2.07 6.98
N GLU A 225 -25.00 1.22 7.91
CA GLU A 225 -24.26 0.03 8.31
C GLU A 225 -23.97 -0.87 7.10
N GLY A 226 -22.73 -1.28 6.97
CA GLY A 226 -22.23 -2.12 5.90
C GLY A 226 -21.94 -1.41 4.58
N LEU A 227 -22.32 -0.14 4.37
CA LEU A 227 -22.04 0.61 3.14
C LEU A 227 -20.91 1.62 3.35
N SER A 228 -19.89 1.54 2.53
CA SER A 228 -18.82 2.53 2.45
C SER A 228 -18.60 3.01 1.01
N SER A 229 -18.22 4.26 0.87
CA SER A 229 -17.90 4.86 -0.42
C SER A 229 -16.85 5.94 -0.24
N ASN A 230 -15.90 6.02 -1.15
CA ASN A 230 -14.88 7.05 -1.20
C ASN A 230 -14.96 7.78 -2.55
N LEU A 231 -14.73 9.08 -2.51
CA LEU A 231 -14.60 9.91 -3.71
C LEU A 231 -13.40 10.84 -3.54
N TYR A 232 -12.39 10.67 -4.39
CA TYR A 232 -11.16 11.47 -4.34
C TYR A 232 -10.78 12.01 -5.71
N ALA A 233 -10.10 13.15 -5.69
CA ALA A 233 -9.45 13.73 -6.85
C ALA A 233 -8.04 14.19 -6.47
N SER A 234 -7.09 14.02 -7.38
CA SER A 234 -5.72 14.52 -7.22
C SER A 234 -5.16 15.09 -8.51
N GLU A 235 -4.22 16.02 -8.36
CA GLU A 235 -3.35 16.52 -9.43
C GLU A 235 -1.89 16.26 -9.03
N LEU A 236 -1.20 15.36 -9.74
CA LEU A 236 0.25 15.31 -9.75
C LEU A 236 0.73 16.29 -10.81
N LYS A 237 1.26 17.43 -10.37
CA LYS A 237 1.52 18.61 -11.21
C LYS A 237 2.35 18.26 -12.45
N ASP A 238 1.85 18.67 -13.63
CA ASP A 238 2.43 18.47 -14.95
C ASP A 238 2.53 16.98 -15.38
N ILE A 239 1.88 16.06 -14.68
CA ILE A 239 1.84 14.64 -15.00
C ILE A 239 0.40 14.18 -15.22
N TRP A 240 -0.45 14.15 -14.16
CA TRP A 240 -1.84 13.71 -14.28
C TRP A 240 -2.83 14.40 -13.35
N ASN A 241 -4.11 14.37 -13.74
CA ASN A 241 -5.26 14.41 -12.86
C ASN A 241 -5.78 12.99 -12.69
N GLN A 242 -6.02 12.55 -11.45
CA GLN A 242 -6.56 11.25 -11.12
C GLN A 242 -7.79 11.38 -10.23
N TYR A 243 -8.85 10.69 -10.60
CA TYR A 243 -10.12 10.65 -9.90
C TYR A 243 -10.39 9.22 -9.46
N TYR A 244 -10.86 9.07 -8.24
CA TYR A 244 -11.19 7.77 -7.65
C TYR A 244 -12.61 7.76 -7.11
N PHE A 245 -13.27 6.62 -7.28
CA PHE A 245 -14.56 6.31 -6.68
C PHE A 245 -14.57 4.82 -6.29
N ASP A 246 -15.10 4.52 -5.10
CA ASP A 246 -15.46 3.17 -4.72
C ASP A 246 -16.84 3.08 -4.11
N LEU A 247 -17.35 1.86 -4.07
CA LEU A 247 -18.58 1.49 -3.38
C LEU A 247 -18.45 0.05 -2.91
N ASP A 248 -18.45 -0.15 -1.59
CA ASP A 248 -18.39 -1.44 -0.95
C ASP A 248 -19.60 -1.65 -0.05
N TYR A 249 -20.19 -2.83 -0.12
CA TYR A 249 -21.34 -3.18 0.70
C TYR A 249 -21.16 -4.53 1.38
N THR A 250 -21.37 -4.57 2.69
CA THR A 250 -21.44 -5.79 3.47
C THR A 250 -22.89 -6.14 3.76
N TRP A 251 -23.37 -7.20 3.16
CA TRP A 251 -24.71 -7.71 3.37
C TRP A 251 -24.65 -8.90 4.33
N GLN A 252 -25.01 -8.68 5.59
CA GLN A 252 -25.15 -9.76 6.57
C GLN A 252 -26.42 -10.54 6.33
N LEU A 253 -26.30 -11.82 5.98
CA LEU A 253 -27.46 -12.71 5.75
C LEU A 253 -27.92 -13.36 7.04
N ASP A 254 -26.97 -13.85 7.85
CA ASP A 254 -27.17 -14.41 9.18
C ASP A 254 -25.86 -14.29 9.99
N ASP A 255 -25.81 -14.88 11.20
CA ASP A 255 -24.65 -14.80 12.11
C ASP A 255 -23.36 -15.43 11.53
N LEU A 256 -23.45 -16.24 10.48
CA LEU A 256 -22.32 -16.97 9.89
C LEU A 256 -22.01 -16.55 8.47
N VAL A 257 -22.96 -15.96 7.75
CA VAL A 257 -22.83 -15.70 6.30
C VAL A 257 -22.96 -14.22 6.00
N SER A 258 -21.96 -13.67 5.34
CA SER A 258 -22.04 -12.34 4.73
C SER A 258 -21.56 -12.33 3.29
N LEU A 259 -22.07 -11.38 2.51
CA LEU A 259 -21.71 -11.12 1.13
C LEU A 259 -21.14 -9.71 1.02
N ASN A 260 -20.01 -9.58 0.33
CA ASN A 260 -19.37 -8.29 0.13
C ASN A 260 -19.11 -8.04 -1.37
N PRO A 261 -20.10 -7.48 -2.11
CA PRO A 261 -19.84 -6.89 -3.42
C PRO A 261 -19.13 -5.55 -3.28
N GLY A 262 -18.20 -5.26 -4.19
CA GLY A 262 -17.54 -3.96 -4.26
C GLY A 262 -17.08 -3.60 -5.68
N LEU A 263 -16.88 -2.31 -5.87
CA LEU A 263 -16.40 -1.68 -7.09
C LEU A 263 -15.38 -0.61 -6.73
N HIS A 264 -14.22 -0.63 -7.38
CA HIS A 264 -13.21 0.44 -7.34
C HIS A 264 -12.99 0.96 -8.76
N TYR A 265 -12.92 2.27 -8.93
CA TYR A 265 -12.76 2.90 -10.23
C TYR A 265 -11.80 4.07 -10.16
N TYR A 266 -10.85 4.11 -11.09
CA TYR A 266 -9.98 5.25 -11.35
C TYR A 266 -10.17 5.78 -12.77
N HIS A 267 -10.15 7.10 -12.90
CA HIS A 267 -9.95 7.80 -14.17
C HIS A 267 -8.71 8.67 -14.05
N THR A 268 -7.73 8.47 -14.95
CA THR A 268 -6.47 9.21 -14.97
C THR A 268 -6.26 9.83 -16.34
N GLN A 269 -5.98 11.12 -16.39
CA GLN A 269 -5.68 11.87 -17.61
C GLN A 269 -4.46 12.77 -17.41
N ASP A 270 -3.69 13.00 -18.45
CA ASP A 270 -2.56 13.93 -18.39
C ASP A 270 -2.98 15.35 -18.06
N THR A 271 -2.04 16.14 -17.52
CA THR A 271 -2.25 17.56 -17.17
C THR A 271 -0.98 18.37 -17.35
N GLY A 272 -1.13 19.68 -17.56
CA GLY A 272 -0.02 20.63 -17.67
C GLY A 272 0.90 20.30 -18.81
N ASP A 273 2.20 20.17 -18.52
CA ASP A 273 3.23 19.89 -19.52
C ASP A 273 3.26 18.41 -19.97
N ALA A 274 2.39 17.56 -19.43
CA ALA A 274 2.28 16.14 -19.75
C ALA A 274 3.63 15.43 -19.79
N LEU A 275 4.41 15.52 -18.69
CA LEU A 275 5.80 15.06 -18.62
C LEU A 275 6.00 13.58 -18.94
N LEU A 276 4.97 12.75 -18.72
CA LEU A 276 4.94 11.32 -19.09
C LEU A 276 4.26 11.06 -20.44
N GLY A 277 3.88 12.11 -21.17
CA GLY A 277 3.13 12.03 -22.41
C GLY A 277 1.63 11.93 -22.18
N HIS A 278 0.90 11.53 -23.23
CA HIS A 278 -0.56 11.43 -23.18
C HIS A 278 -1.01 10.27 -22.32
N ILE A 279 -1.90 10.55 -21.37
CA ILE A 279 -2.54 9.60 -20.46
C ILE A 279 -4.07 9.74 -20.62
N ASP A 280 -4.74 8.66 -20.94
CA ASP A 280 -6.21 8.49 -20.85
C ASP A 280 -6.45 7.05 -20.41
N ASN A 281 -6.70 6.87 -19.12
CA ASN A 281 -6.78 5.57 -18.51
C ASN A 281 -8.01 5.47 -17.61
N ASN A 282 -8.82 4.45 -17.84
CA ASN A 282 -9.98 4.11 -17.03
C ASN A 282 -9.75 2.71 -16.46
N THR A 283 -9.44 2.64 -15.19
CA THR A 283 -9.14 1.38 -14.49
C THR A 283 -10.22 1.09 -13.46
N TYR A 284 -10.73 -0.15 -13.45
CA TYR A 284 -11.70 -0.57 -12.44
C TYR A 284 -11.49 -2.02 -12.02
N SER A 285 -11.86 -2.32 -10.80
CA SER A 285 -12.01 -3.67 -10.29
C SER A 285 -13.39 -3.87 -9.69
N LEU A 286 -13.91 -5.08 -9.89
CA LEU A 286 -15.16 -5.56 -9.31
C LEU A 286 -14.80 -6.77 -8.46
N HIS A 287 -15.19 -6.78 -7.20
CA HIS A 287 -15.03 -7.94 -6.37
C HIS A 287 -16.36 -8.45 -5.79
N PHE A 288 -16.37 -9.73 -5.46
CA PHE A 288 -17.45 -10.36 -4.73
C PHE A 288 -16.84 -11.35 -3.72
N THR A 289 -17.04 -11.08 -2.44
CA THR A 289 -16.60 -11.96 -1.36
C THR A 289 -17.80 -12.64 -0.70
N VAL A 290 -17.68 -13.94 -0.47
CA VAL A 290 -18.60 -14.74 0.34
C VAL A 290 -17.86 -15.17 1.59
N ASN A 291 -18.33 -14.76 2.74
CA ASN A 291 -17.83 -15.19 4.04
C ASN A 291 -18.79 -16.25 4.61
N VAL A 292 -18.24 -17.35 5.13
CA VAL A 292 -18.99 -18.41 5.82
C VAL A 292 -18.21 -18.85 7.05
N GLY A 293 -18.59 -18.37 8.22
CA GLY A 293 -17.87 -18.62 9.47
C GLY A 293 -16.42 -18.13 9.38
N TYR A 294 -15.47 -19.05 9.40
CA TYR A 294 -14.02 -18.78 9.34
C TYR A 294 -13.44 -18.81 7.93
N HIS A 295 -14.25 -18.93 6.91
CA HIS A 295 -13.86 -19.02 5.50
C HIS A 295 -14.30 -17.78 4.73
N ALA A 296 -13.43 -17.28 3.83
CA ALA A 296 -13.81 -16.29 2.84
C ALA A 296 -13.33 -16.70 1.45
N ILE A 297 -14.20 -16.53 0.44
CA ILE A 297 -13.85 -16.73 -0.97
C ILE A 297 -14.12 -15.42 -1.70
N THR A 298 -13.10 -14.88 -2.35
CA THR A 298 -13.21 -13.65 -3.13
C THR A 298 -12.91 -13.92 -4.59
N ALA A 299 -13.82 -13.50 -5.48
CA ALA A 299 -13.60 -13.44 -6.91
C ALA A 299 -13.48 -11.97 -7.35
N VAL A 300 -12.50 -11.68 -8.21
CA VAL A 300 -12.24 -10.32 -8.70
C VAL A 300 -12.11 -10.34 -10.22
N TYR A 301 -12.64 -9.31 -10.84
CA TYR A 301 -12.36 -8.94 -12.23
C TYR A 301 -11.83 -7.51 -12.27
N GLN A 302 -10.68 -7.28 -12.94
CA GLN A 302 -10.07 -5.98 -13.09
C GLN A 302 -9.80 -5.66 -14.56
N ARG A 303 -9.97 -4.39 -14.94
CA ARG A 303 -9.72 -3.90 -16.29
C ARG A 303 -8.96 -2.58 -16.25
N VAL A 304 -7.83 -2.52 -16.94
CA VAL A 304 -7.15 -1.29 -17.33
C VAL A 304 -7.55 -0.99 -18.76
N ASN A 305 -8.28 0.09 -18.98
CA ASN A 305 -8.70 0.55 -20.30
C ASN A 305 -7.98 1.83 -20.66
N GLY A 306 -6.82 1.67 -21.27
CA GLY A 306 -5.89 2.72 -21.66
C GLY A 306 -4.62 2.13 -22.24
N ASN A 307 -3.89 2.91 -23.04
CA ASN A 307 -2.61 2.52 -23.64
C ASN A 307 -1.40 2.76 -22.74
N THR A 308 -1.64 3.26 -21.52
CA THR A 308 -0.66 3.39 -20.43
C THR A 308 -1.03 2.44 -19.30
N PRO A 309 -0.10 2.01 -18.43
CA PRO A 309 -0.47 1.33 -17.20
C PRO A 309 -1.34 2.23 -16.32
N PHE A 310 -2.13 1.66 -15.40
CA PHE A 310 -2.58 2.42 -14.25
C PHE A 310 -1.37 2.65 -13.35
N ASP A 311 -0.98 3.92 -13.19
CA ASP A 311 0.21 4.32 -12.46
C ASP A 311 -0.17 5.06 -11.16
N TYR A 312 0.74 5.07 -10.20
CA TYR A 312 0.56 5.64 -8.87
C TYR A 312 1.89 6.19 -8.34
N ILE A 313 1.89 6.76 -7.15
CA ILE A 313 3.09 7.36 -6.55
C ILE A 313 4.15 6.29 -6.28
N ASN A 314 5.38 6.56 -6.72
CA ASN A 314 6.50 5.64 -6.57
C ASN A 314 6.73 5.24 -5.10
N GLN A 315 6.85 3.92 -4.87
CA GLN A 315 6.93 3.29 -3.56
C GLN A 315 5.69 3.49 -2.67
N GLY A 316 4.61 4.09 -3.20
CA GLY A 316 3.35 4.25 -2.51
C GLY A 316 2.46 3.00 -2.60
N ASP A 317 1.41 3.01 -1.83
CA ASP A 317 0.36 1.99 -1.82
C ASP A 317 -1.00 2.57 -2.31
N SER A 318 -1.00 3.70 -3.07
CA SER A 318 -2.21 4.31 -3.66
C SER A 318 -2.69 3.55 -4.91
N VAL A 319 -2.83 2.24 -4.77
CA VAL A 319 -3.35 1.29 -5.75
C VAL A 319 -4.52 0.54 -5.13
N PHE A 320 -5.65 1.26 -4.94
CA PHE A 320 -6.86 0.72 -4.34
C PHE A 320 -7.66 -0.06 -5.38
N LEU A 321 -7.04 -1.14 -5.86
CA LEU A 321 -7.56 -2.11 -6.82
C LEU A 321 -7.41 -3.52 -6.26
N ASP A 322 -8.33 -4.41 -6.61
CA ASP A 322 -8.44 -5.70 -5.94
C ASP A 322 -7.47 -6.77 -6.44
N ASN A 323 -6.87 -6.60 -7.64
CA ASN A 323 -5.99 -7.63 -8.21
C ASN A 323 -4.52 -7.50 -7.84
N SER A 324 -4.09 -6.45 -7.11
CA SER A 324 -2.72 -6.38 -6.59
C SER A 324 -2.38 -7.62 -5.77
N GLN A 325 -1.20 -8.19 -6.04
CA GLN A 325 -0.66 -9.39 -5.43
C GLN A 325 0.63 -9.07 -4.66
N ILE A 326 1.35 -10.11 -4.21
CA ILE A 326 2.60 -9.92 -3.48
C ILE A 326 3.68 -9.29 -4.36
N TYR A 327 3.72 -9.66 -5.65
CA TYR A 327 4.74 -9.22 -6.60
C TYR A 327 4.18 -8.28 -7.68
N SER A 328 3.09 -8.62 -8.36
CA SER A 328 2.52 -7.88 -9.50
C SER A 328 1.17 -7.24 -9.15
N ASP A 329 0.91 -6.04 -9.68
CA ASP A 329 -0.34 -5.30 -9.43
C ASP A 329 -1.43 -5.59 -10.48
N PHE A 330 -1.12 -6.29 -11.58
CA PHE A 330 -2.07 -6.55 -12.66
C PHE A 330 -2.72 -5.28 -13.22
N ASN A 331 -1.94 -4.23 -13.38
CA ASN A 331 -2.37 -2.90 -13.81
C ASN A 331 -1.65 -2.38 -15.07
N GLY A 332 -1.13 -3.30 -15.88
CA GLY A 332 -0.46 -3.00 -17.14
C GLY A 332 -1.39 -2.41 -18.23
N PRO A 333 -0.82 -1.83 -19.30
CA PRO A 333 -1.60 -1.22 -20.39
C PRO A 333 -2.58 -2.20 -21.04
N ASN A 334 -3.82 -1.77 -21.22
CA ASN A 334 -4.90 -2.58 -21.83
C ASN A 334 -5.16 -3.93 -21.13
N GLU A 335 -4.74 -4.08 -19.90
CA GLU A 335 -4.85 -5.32 -19.16
C GLU A 335 -6.31 -5.63 -18.78
N ARG A 336 -6.66 -6.92 -18.88
CA ARG A 336 -7.80 -7.52 -18.22
C ARG A 336 -7.33 -8.68 -17.38
N SER A 337 -7.72 -8.71 -16.13
CA SER A 337 -7.28 -9.71 -15.19
C SER A 337 -8.41 -10.19 -14.29
N TRP A 338 -8.23 -11.36 -13.70
CA TRP A 338 -9.13 -11.91 -12.71
C TRP A 338 -8.32 -12.56 -11.59
N LYS A 339 -8.92 -12.60 -10.40
CA LYS A 339 -8.36 -13.26 -9.21
C LYS A 339 -9.40 -14.14 -8.55
N LEU A 340 -8.94 -15.27 -8.02
CA LEU A 340 -9.66 -16.06 -7.04
C LEU A 340 -8.79 -16.17 -5.80
N LYS A 341 -9.36 -15.83 -4.64
CA LYS A 341 -8.69 -15.84 -3.35
C LYS A 341 -9.51 -16.63 -2.35
N TYR A 342 -8.83 -17.39 -1.48
CA TYR A 342 -9.42 -18.08 -0.35
C TYR A 342 -8.66 -17.71 0.91
N ASP A 343 -9.40 -17.31 1.94
CA ASP A 343 -8.90 -16.98 3.26
C ASP A 343 -9.49 -17.93 4.29
N TYR A 344 -8.67 -18.32 5.28
CA TYR A 344 -9.10 -19.15 6.40
C TYR A 344 -8.52 -18.66 7.73
N ASP A 345 -9.39 -18.53 8.73
CA ASP A 345 -9.02 -18.28 10.11
C ASP A 345 -9.03 -19.60 10.91
N PHE A 346 -7.87 -20.00 11.38
CA PHE A 346 -7.71 -21.25 12.14
C PHE A 346 -8.31 -21.20 13.57
N ALA A 347 -8.84 -20.07 13.99
CA ALA A 347 -9.66 -20.01 15.20
C ALA A 347 -10.83 -21.01 15.13
N GLY A 348 -11.34 -21.29 13.92
CA GLY A 348 -12.37 -22.30 13.65
C GLY A 348 -11.98 -23.73 14.04
N VAL A 349 -10.71 -24.02 14.13
CA VAL A 349 -10.16 -25.33 14.57
C VAL A 349 -9.34 -25.22 15.86
N GLY A 350 -9.52 -24.12 16.61
CA GLY A 350 -8.91 -23.93 17.94
C GLY A 350 -7.49 -23.37 17.94
N VAL A 351 -7.05 -22.73 16.84
CA VAL A 351 -5.75 -22.05 16.76
C VAL A 351 -5.97 -20.56 16.46
N PRO A 352 -6.44 -19.76 17.44
CA PRO A 352 -6.68 -18.34 17.25
C PRO A 352 -5.38 -17.59 16.95
N GLY A 353 -5.46 -16.58 16.09
CA GLY A 353 -4.33 -15.79 15.63
C GLY A 353 -3.56 -16.38 14.46
N LEU A 354 -3.81 -17.64 14.07
CA LEU A 354 -3.28 -18.20 12.83
C LEU A 354 -4.27 -17.98 11.69
N THR A 355 -3.77 -17.38 10.60
CA THR A 355 -4.57 -17.12 9.38
C THR A 355 -3.79 -17.52 8.14
N THR A 356 -4.48 -17.91 7.08
CA THR A 356 -3.87 -18.16 5.77
C THR A 356 -4.69 -17.54 4.66
N SER A 357 -3.99 -17.13 3.61
CA SER A 357 -4.59 -16.67 2.35
C SER A 357 -3.88 -17.36 1.19
N VAL A 358 -4.65 -17.86 0.24
CA VAL A 358 -4.15 -18.42 -1.02
C VAL A 358 -4.85 -17.73 -2.17
N SER A 359 -4.10 -17.23 -3.15
CA SER A 359 -4.70 -16.59 -4.31
C SER A 359 -4.05 -17.03 -5.64
N TYR A 360 -4.81 -16.89 -6.70
CA TYR A 360 -4.37 -17.03 -8.07
C TYR A 360 -4.93 -15.88 -8.89
N SER A 361 -4.03 -15.12 -9.53
CA SER A 361 -4.39 -14.06 -10.48
C SER A 361 -3.85 -14.37 -11.86
N LYS A 362 -4.56 -13.91 -12.89
CA LYS A 362 -4.12 -14.04 -14.29
C LYS A 362 -4.55 -12.81 -15.07
N GLY A 363 -3.59 -12.24 -15.84
CA GLY A 363 -3.76 -11.09 -16.71
C GLY A 363 -3.49 -11.42 -18.18
N GLU A 364 -4.14 -10.64 -19.07
CA GLU A 364 -3.87 -10.62 -20.50
C GLU A 364 -3.85 -9.16 -20.98
N LEU A 365 -2.80 -8.78 -21.70
CA LEU A 365 -2.47 -7.42 -22.12
C LEU A 365 -2.29 -7.35 -23.65
N ASP A 366 -2.46 -6.13 -24.20
CA ASP A 366 -2.06 -5.80 -25.58
C ASP A 366 -1.00 -4.68 -25.54
N LEU A 367 0.27 -5.06 -25.44
CA LEU A 367 1.41 -4.15 -25.34
C LEU A 367 1.80 -3.52 -26.69
N THR A 368 1.23 -3.99 -27.81
CA THR A 368 1.43 -3.38 -29.13
C THR A 368 0.75 -2.04 -29.29
N LYS A 369 -0.18 -1.70 -28.37
CA LYS A 369 -0.93 -0.43 -28.38
C LYS A 369 -0.22 0.69 -27.61
N VAL A 370 0.81 0.37 -26.85
CA VAL A 370 1.63 1.36 -26.18
C VAL A 370 2.40 2.15 -27.22
N ASP A 371 2.48 3.48 -27.07
CA ASP A 371 3.33 4.29 -27.93
C ASP A 371 4.80 4.12 -27.55
N PRO A 372 5.65 3.55 -28.43
CA PRO A 372 7.07 3.37 -28.13
C PRO A 372 7.88 4.68 -28.21
N ALA A 373 7.31 5.74 -28.78
CA ALA A 373 8.02 6.96 -29.09
C ALA A 373 7.70 8.10 -28.13
N GLY A 374 8.67 8.45 -27.28
CA GLY A 374 8.67 9.74 -26.57
C GLY A 374 7.75 9.87 -25.38
N THR A 375 7.11 8.81 -24.92
CA THR A 375 6.29 8.82 -23.72
C THR A 375 7.02 8.20 -22.54
N GLY A 376 6.68 8.62 -21.33
CA GLY A 376 7.21 8.04 -20.09
C GLY A 376 6.91 6.54 -19.92
N TYR A 377 6.02 5.98 -20.72
CA TYR A 377 5.60 4.56 -20.67
C TYR A 377 6.04 3.75 -21.89
N GLY A 378 6.83 4.31 -22.81
CA GLY A 378 7.28 3.62 -24.04
C GLY A 378 8.01 2.31 -23.80
N HIS A 379 8.61 2.11 -22.61
CA HIS A 379 9.28 0.88 -22.22
C HIS A 379 8.31 -0.32 -22.03
N TRP A 380 6.99 -0.08 -21.91
CA TRP A 380 5.97 -1.11 -21.92
C TRP A 380 5.68 -1.65 -23.33
N TYR A 381 6.12 -0.98 -24.40
CA TYR A 381 5.89 -1.46 -25.76
C TYR A 381 6.59 -2.78 -26.01
N SER A 382 5.88 -3.72 -26.61
CA SER A 382 6.44 -4.98 -27.09
C SER A 382 5.80 -5.36 -28.43
N GLU A 383 6.61 -5.50 -29.48
CA GLU A 383 6.15 -5.91 -30.81
C GLU A 383 5.44 -7.27 -30.77
N ASN A 384 5.86 -8.16 -29.89
CA ASN A 384 5.29 -9.49 -29.69
C ASN A 384 4.23 -9.53 -28.58
N GLY A 385 3.84 -8.36 -28.04
CA GLY A 385 2.99 -8.22 -26.87
C GLY A 385 1.47 -8.20 -27.12
N LYS A 386 1.00 -8.56 -28.33
CA LYS A 386 -0.45 -8.49 -28.67
C LYS A 386 -1.35 -9.33 -27.77
N ASN A 387 -0.86 -10.46 -27.28
CA ASN A 387 -1.56 -11.37 -26.36
C ASN A 387 -0.62 -11.74 -25.22
N ALA A 388 0.09 -10.74 -24.70
CA ALA A 388 0.94 -10.93 -23.52
C ALA A 388 0.07 -11.42 -22.35
N ARG A 389 0.59 -12.39 -21.61
CA ARG A 389 -0.11 -12.99 -20.48
C ARG A 389 0.84 -13.17 -19.33
N HIS A 390 0.33 -12.98 -18.12
CA HIS A 390 1.04 -13.34 -16.90
C HIS A 390 0.05 -13.89 -15.86
N TRP A 391 0.61 -14.53 -14.86
CA TRP A 391 -0.14 -15.03 -13.71
C TRP A 391 0.72 -15.03 -12.47
N GLU A 392 0.06 -14.97 -11.33
CA GLU A 392 0.71 -15.06 -10.02
C GLU A 392 -0.09 -15.97 -9.09
N ARG A 393 0.64 -16.72 -8.27
CA ARG A 393 0.10 -17.53 -7.15
C ARG A 393 0.75 -17.07 -5.89
N ASP A 394 -0.08 -16.77 -4.90
CA ASP A 394 0.38 -16.34 -3.60
C ASP A 394 -0.07 -17.29 -2.50
N LEU A 395 0.79 -17.42 -1.50
CA LEU A 395 0.50 -17.97 -0.20
C LEU A 395 0.92 -16.96 0.85
N ASP A 396 0.03 -16.64 1.77
CA ASP A 396 0.29 -15.80 2.94
C ASP A 396 -0.14 -16.59 4.18
N LEU A 397 0.75 -16.76 5.15
CA LEU A 397 0.50 -17.40 6.43
C LEU A 397 0.95 -16.47 7.53
N ALA A 398 0.06 -16.10 8.44
CA ALA A 398 0.38 -15.20 9.54
C ALA A 398 -0.07 -15.82 10.87
N TYR A 399 0.77 -15.67 11.90
CA TYR A 399 0.43 -16.01 13.26
C TYR A 399 0.72 -14.83 14.18
N THR A 400 -0.33 -14.37 14.89
CA THR A 400 -0.21 -13.34 15.92
C THR A 400 -0.39 -13.98 17.29
N VAL A 401 0.58 -13.79 18.17
CA VAL A 401 0.55 -14.29 19.54
C VAL A 401 -0.58 -13.63 20.31
N GLN A 402 -1.53 -14.43 20.82
CA GLN A 402 -2.76 -13.92 21.44
C GLN A 402 -2.58 -13.58 22.93
N GLU A 403 -1.69 -14.28 23.60
CA GLU A 403 -1.43 -14.16 25.04
C GLU A 403 0.05 -14.27 25.33
N SER A 404 0.49 -13.99 26.52
CA SER A 404 1.87 -14.00 27.04
C SER A 404 2.57 -12.64 27.02
N THR A 405 3.84 -12.62 27.44
CA THR A 405 4.70 -11.43 27.37
C THR A 405 5.04 -11.01 25.94
N LEU A 406 4.74 -11.87 24.97
CA LEU A 406 4.94 -11.60 23.53
C LEU A 406 3.60 -11.40 22.81
N LYS A 407 2.53 -11.06 23.55
CA LYS A 407 1.24 -10.72 22.92
C LYS A 407 1.45 -9.70 21.80
N ASP A 408 0.70 -9.85 20.71
CA ASP A 408 0.75 -9.02 19.49
C ASP A 408 2.03 -9.19 18.65
N LEU A 409 3.00 -10.05 19.04
CA LEU A 409 4.08 -10.46 18.13
C LEU A 409 3.49 -11.24 16.96
N THR A 410 3.76 -10.78 15.74
CA THR A 410 3.30 -11.42 14.51
C THR A 410 4.46 -12.02 13.73
N LEU A 411 4.33 -13.28 13.34
CA LEU A 411 5.17 -13.94 12.33
C LEU A 411 4.36 -14.11 11.07
N ARG A 412 4.89 -13.64 9.92
CA ARG A 412 4.25 -13.76 8.61
C ARG A 412 5.19 -14.38 7.60
N LEU A 413 4.73 -15.40 6.91
CA LEU A 413 5.42 -16.06 5.80
C LEU A 413 4.63 -15.79 4.52
N ARG A 414 5.32 -15.28 3.49
CA ARG A 414 4.71 -15.01 2.19
C ARG A 414 5.51 -15.69 1.09
N TRP A 415 4.81 -16.25 0.14
CA TRP A 415 5.39 -16.79 -1.09
C TRP A 415 4.57 -16.32 -2.28
N ALA A 416 5.28 -15.89 -3.33
CA ALA A 416 4.69 -15.54 -4.61
C ALA A 416 5.43 -16.28 -5.73
N ALA A 417 4.68 -16.76 -6.71
CA ALA A 417 5.22 -17.30 -7.96
C ALA A 417 4.58 -16.58 -9.14
N HIS A 418 5.35 -15.69 -9.79
CA HIS A 418 4.93 -14.94 -10.97
C HIS A 418 5.56 -15.50 -12.23
N ARG A 419 4.77 -15.63 -13.32
CA ARG A 419 5.22 -16.10 -14.63
C ARG A 419 4.55 -15.33 -15.75
N GLY A 420 5.34 -14.98 -16.76
CA GLY A 420 4.91 -14.30 -17.96
C GLY A 420 5.07 -15.14 -19.23
N SER A 421 4.28 -14.86 -20.24
CA SER A 421 4.51 -15.35 -21.60
C SER A 421 5.69 -14.61 -22.25
N GLN A 422 6.21 -15.12 -23.35
CA GLN A 422 7.31 -14.48 -24.09
C GLN A 422 6.99 -13.00 -24.46
N GLY A 423 5.72 -12.68 -24.77
CA GLY A 423 5.32 -11.29 -25.05
C GLY A 423 5.32 -10.40 -23.82
N TYR A 424 5.16 -10.96 -22.62
CA TYR A 424 5.17 -10.25 -21.35
C TYR A 424 6.60 -10.11 -20.77
N SER A 425 7.49 -11.05 -21.05
CA SER A 425 8.88 -11.04 -20.51
C SER A 425 9.73 -9.85 -20.96
N ALA A 426 9.24 -9.04 -21.92
CA ALA A 426 9.86 -7.75 -22.27
C ALA A 426 9.59 -6.66 -21.21
N VAL A 427 8.58 -6.86 -20.35
CA VAL A 427 8.12 -5.88 -19.35
C VAL A 427 8.55 -6.30 -17.96
N ASP A 428 8.42 -7.60 -17.62
CA ASP A 428 8.71 -8.09 -16.28
C ASP A 428 9.21 -9.55 -16.32
N ASN A 429 9.81 -10.00 -15.21
CA ASN A 429 10.50 -11.27 -15.09
C ASN A 429 9.62 -12.38 -14.51
N ASP A 430 9.98 -13.64 -14.81
CA ASP A 430 9.52 -14.78 -14.04
C ASP A 430 10.23 -14.81 -12.69
N VAL A 431 9.47 -14.91 -11.59
CA VAL A 431 9.98 -14.74 -10.23
C VAL A 431 9.36 -15.75 -9.28
N ASP A 432 10.19 -16.28 -8.36
CA ASP A 432 9.74 -16.87 -7.10
C ASP A 432 10.22 -15.99 -5.94
N GLU A 433 9.29 -15.43 -5.19
CA GLU A 433 9.61 -14.55 -4.06
C GLU A 433 9.16 -15.17 -2.73
N TYR A 434 10.04 -15.06 -1.73
CA TYR A 434 9.79 -15.51 -0.35
C TYR A 434 10.03 -14.34 0.58
N ARG A 435 9.09 -14.10 1.51
CA ARG A 435 9.24 -13.11 2.59
C ARG A 435 9.02 -13.77 3.93
N VAL A 436 9.87 -13.42 4.89
CA VAL A 436 9.67 -13.72 6.31
C VAL A 436 9.65 -12.39 7.05
N ILE A 437 8.55 -12.12 7.73
CA ILE A 437 8.35 -10.85 8.42
C ILE A 437 8.00 -11.16 9.87
N VAL A 438 8.72 -10.53 10.80
CA VAL A 438 8.39 -10.59 12.23
C VAL A 438 8.17 -9.17 12.71
N GLU A 439 7.01 -8.92 13.30
CA GLU A 439 6.62 -7.61 13.81
C GLU A 439 6.28 -7.69 15.29
N TYR A 440 6.77 -6.73 16.05
CA TYR A 440 6.43 -6.59 17.45
C TYR A 440 6.12 -5.12 17.77
N PRO A 441 4.84 -4.77 17.93
CA PRO A 441 4.44 -3.45 18.39
C PRO A 441 4.66 -3.33 19.89
N VAL A 442 5.19 -2.20 20.34
CA VAL A 442 5.37 -1.86 21.75
C VAL A 442 4.78 -0.47 21.97
N ASN A 443 3.72 -0.41 22.74
CA ASN A 443 3.22 0.86 23.26
C ASN A 443 4.05 1.22 24.50
N ILE A 444 4.65 2.40 24.54
CA ILE A 444 5.50 2.87 25.63
C ILE A 444 4.66 3.63 26.66
N PHE A 445 3.69 4.47 26.20
CA PHE A 445 2.70 5.16 27.03
C PHE A 445 1.56 5.73 26.16
#